data_cd97f9f8cb38437464a031ca295dc277
#
_entry.id   cd97f9f8cb38437464a031ca295dc277
#
_cell.length_a   1.000
_cell.length_b   1.000
_cell.length_c   1.000
_cell.angle_alpha   90.00
_cell.angle_beta   90.00
_cell.angle_gamma   90.00
#
_symmetry.space_group_name_H-M   'P 1'
#
loop_
_entity.id
_entity.type
_entity.pdbx_description
1 polymer ?
#
loop_
_entity_poly.entity_id
_entity_poly.type
_entity_poly.pdbx_seq_one_letter_code
_entity_poly.pdbx_strand_id
1 'polypeptide(L)'
;MRLGPFGSNGKEAAKPMSTTVTSPVAAAGGSFLLESRTPEEIFTPEDLTEEQGQIAATAQQFAREEILPCSAAIEAKEPGVLESVLRKAAELGFTAVDIPEEYGGLGMDKISSTVVTDHISVLASFSTAFGAHIGIATLPLVWYGTEEQKRRYLPKLATCEWIGAYGLSEASSGSDAMNIRTRATLSSDGAHYILNGEKQWLTNGGIASLYTVFAKLDGEKFSAFLIERGTHGLTVGAEEHKLGIRGSSTCPLVLQDCKIPKENLLGEIGKGHHIAFNVLNVGRLKLGVACIGGGRNALAHMIRYAKERHAFGKAIAEFGLIQRKISSAAARLFAAESMAYRTAGLIDANLSRLAAGQPGQSIDVPRSIENYAVECSILKVYGSEMLSLVTDELIATMGGYGYVQEYPAERYYRDARINRIFEGTNEINRLIITGWLMKQALSGKLPLLQAIKSVMDEVTAPPSFGSDSASSDQLAREAAVLAAVKKMSLFAAGVASQRFMTGLEEQQEIMADLADMISHVYALESALLRAQKMAAARRSTAEAAAAMTGLLADETMAFAEHAARRVLAGCAEGDALQTQLAILRRLARFMPADSVQLSRTVAKHAITLERYPI
;
A
#
# COMPACT_ATOMS: atom_id res chain seq x y z
N MET A 1 72.93 -38.78 -5.86
CA MET A 1 72.61 -37.91 -4.74
C MET A 1 71.14 -37.54 -4.83
N ARG A 2 70.38 -37.87 -3.78
CA ARG A 2 68.91 -37.79 -3.78
C ARG A 2 68.47 -36.37 -3.41
N LEU A 3 67.56 -35.79 -4.16
CA LEU A 3 66.85 -34.58 -3.82
C LEU A 3 65.46 -34.95 -3.28
N GLY A 4 65.13 -34.48 -2.06
CA GLY A 4 63.86 -34.72 -1.39
C GLY A 4 62.78 -33.70 -1.85
N PRO A 5 61.48 -33.99 -1.64
CA PRO A 5 60.39 -33.20 -2.23
C PRO A 5 60.05 -31.96 -1.38
N PHE A 6 59.73 -30.87 -2.10
CA PHE A 6 59.20 -29.63 -1.55
C PHE A 6 57.75 -29.78 -1.08
N GLY A 7 57.44 -29.33 0.11
CA GLY A 7 56.11 -29.30 0.70
C GLY A 7 55.18 -28.32 -0.03
N SER A 8 53.98 -28.78 -0.29
CA SER A 8 52.87 -27.99 -0.80
C SER A 8 52.18 -27.23 0.36
N ASN A 9 52.33 -25.91 0.40
CA ASN A 9 51.48 -25.05 1.23
C ASN A 9 50.04 -25.02 0.68
N GLY A 10 49.13 -25.72 1.34
CA GLY A 10 47.72 -25.65 1.11
C GLY A 10 47.21 -24.26 1.52
N LYS A 11 46.78 -23.46 0.55
CA LYS A 11 45.89 -22.33 0.80
C LYS A 11 44.49 -22.89 1.08
N GLU A 12 44.07 -22.84 2.34
CA GLU A 12 42.65 -23.02 2.67
C GLU A 12 41.87 -21.92 1.98
N ALA A 13 41.04 -22.31 1.00
CA ALA A 13 40.04 -21.47 0.44
C ALA A 13 38.97 -21.21 1.51
N ALA A 14 38.81 -19.94 1.89
CA ALA A 14 37.73 -19.50 2.76
C ALA A 14 36.40 -19.93 2.16
N LYS A 15 35.64 -20.78 2.86
CA LYS A 15 34.25 -21.11 2.54
C LYS A 15 33.46 -19.80 2.51
N PRO A 16 32.62 -19.58 1.46
CA PRO A 16 31.69 -18.46 1.48
C PRO A 16 30.77 -18.62 2.69
N MET A 17 30.68 -17.60 3.53
CA MET A 17 29.69 -17.51 4.59
C MET A 17 28.30 -17.62 3.95
N SER A 18 27.64 -18.75 4.17
CA SER A 18 26.22 -18.91 3.89
C SER A 18 25.47 -17.84 4.69
N THR A 19 25.03 -16.79 4.01
CA THR A 19 24.02 -15.88 4.54
C THR A 19 22.73 -16.68 4.64
N THR A 20 22.45 -17.22 5.82
CA THR A 20 21.11 -17.70 6.16
C THR A 20 20.17 -16.51 6.06
N VAL A 21 19.42 -16.45 4.97
CA VAL A 21 18.26 -15.54 4.85
C VAL A 21 17.28 -16.00 5.92
N THR A 22 17.21 -15.26 7.01
CA THR A 22 16.22 -15.50 8.07
C THR A 22 14.86 -15.13 7.47
N SER A 23 13.96 -16.10 7.39
CA SER A 23 12.60 -15.88 6.91
C SER A 23 11.88 -14.90 7.83
N PRO A 24 11.13 -13.92 7.31
CA PRO A 24 10.39 -12.99 8.13
C PRO A 24 9.44 -13.73 9.07
N VAL A 25 9.34 -13.26 10.31
CA VAL A 25 8.51 -13.91 11.33
C VAL A 25 7.06 -13.47 11.15
N ALA A 26 6.16 -14.43 10.99
CA ALA A 26 4.72 -14.16 10.93
C ALA A 26 4.26 -13.48 12.23
N ALA A 27 3.62 -12.33 12.10
CA ALA A 27 3.09 -11.51 13.19
C ALA A 27 1.58 -11.29 13.01
N ALA A 28 0.87 -11.05 14.10
CA ALA A 28 -0.53 -10.63 14.02
C ALA A 28 -0.63 -9.21 13.46
N GLY A 29 -1.65 -8.93 12.65
CA GLY A 29 -1.90 -7.57 12.17
C GLY A 29 -2.12 -6.60 13.34
N GLY A 30 -1.52 -5.40 13.26
CA GLY A 30 -1.52 -4.41 14.33
C GLY A 30 -0.53 -4.65 15.46
N SER A 31 0.19 -5.80 15.51
CA SER A 31 1.13 -6.11 16.59
C SER A 31 2.31 -5.14 16.69
N PHE A 32 2.64 -4.43 15.61
CA PHE A 32 3.71 -3.42 15.57
C PHE A 32 3.53 -2.29 16.61
N LEU A 33 2.31 -2.06 17.10
CA LEU A 33 2.06 -1.10 18.18
C LEU A 33 2.55 -1.59 19.54
N LEU A 34 2.60 -2.90 19.75
CA LEU A 34 2.77 -3.57 21.03
C LEU A 34 4.13 -4.24 21.18
N GLU A 35 4.68 -4.69 20.06
CA GLU A 35 5.91 -5.47 20.01
C GLU A 35 7.05 -4.62 19.47
N SER A 36 8.26 -4.95 19.90
CA SER A 36 9.50 -4.48 19.27
C SER A 36 9.99 -5.55 18.31
N ARG A 37 10.37 -5.15 17.11
CA ARG A 37 10.93 -6.04 16.09
C ARG A 37 12.41 -5.73 15.89
N THR A 38 13.16 -6.74 15.44
CA THR A 38 14.53 -6.56 14.97
C THR A 38 14.57 -6.39 13.44
N PRO A 39 15.64 -5.81 12.88
CA PRO A 39 15.77 -5.66 11.43
C PRO A 39 15.65 -6.98 10.65
N GLU A 40 16.08 -8.10 11.23
CA GLU A 40 16.08 -9.43 10.62
C GLU A 40 14.67 -10.04 10.54
N GLU A 41 13.75 -9.58 11.38
CA GLU A 41 12.37 -10.08 11.43
C GLU A 41 11.44 -9.47 10.37
N ILE A 42 11.89 -8.44 9.66
CA ILE A 42 11.09 -7.80 8.61
C ILE A 42 11.68 -8.06 7.23
N PHE A 43 10.82 -8.14 6.22
CA PHE A 43 11.22 -8.17 4.82
C PHE A 43 11.40 -6.76 4.28
N THR A 44 12.47 -6.54 3.51
CA THR A 44 12.79 -5.25 2.89
C THR A 44 13.20 -5.47 1.43
N PRO A 45 13.21 -4.44 0.57
CA PRO A 45 13.68 -4.58 -0.81
C PRO A 45 15.11 -5.16 -0.94
N GLU A 46 15.93 -5.01 0.09
CA GLU A 46 17.29 -5.53 0.14
C GLU A 46 17.36 -7.07 0.33
N ASP A 47 16.21 -7.70 0.65
CA ASP A 47 16.07 -9.17 0.85
C ASP A 47 15.53 -9.88 -0.40
N LEU A 48 15.26 -9.17 -1.49
CA LEU A 48 14.79 -9.76 -2.73
C LEU A 48 15.73 -10.89 -3.19
N THR A 49 15.16 -12.03 -3.53
CA THR A 49 15.90 -13.13 -4.13
C THR A 49 16.43 -12.74 -5.52
N GLU A 50 17.35 -13.52 -6.07
CA GLU A 50 17.85 -13.29 -7.43
C GLU A 50 16.71 -13.30 -8.47
N GLU A 51 15.76 -14.23 -8.33
CA GLU A 51 14.58 -14.31 -9.19
C GLU A 51 13.69 -13.07 -9.07
N GLN A 52 13.37 -12.64 -7.86
CA GLN A 52 12.60 -11.41 -7.61
C GLN A 52 13.34 -10.16 -8.12
N GLY A 53 14.67 -10.13 -8.03
CA GLY A 53 15.50 -9.09 -8.63
C GLY A 53 15.44 -9.06 -10.16
N GLN A 54 15.39 -10.23 -10.80
CA GLN A 54 15.19 -10.34 -12.26
C GLN A 54 13.79 -9.88 -12.68
N ILE A 55 12.75 -10.22 -11.91
CA ILE A 55 11.39 -9.70 -12.12
C ILE A 55 11.39 -8.17 -12.03
N ALA A 56 12.04 -7.59 -11.03
CA ALA A 56 12.16 -6.15 -10.87
C ALA A 56 12.83 -5.49 -12.10
N ALA A 57 13.95 -6.04 -12.53
CA ALA A 57 14.68 -5.53 -13.70
C ALA A 57 13.84 -5.61 -14.98
N THR A 58 13.15 -6.72 -15.21
CA THR A 58 12.26 -6.92 -16.37
C THR A 58 11.08 -5.94 -16.33
N ALA A 59 10.46 -5.74 -15.15
CA ALA A 59 9.37 -4.80 -14.97
C ALA A 59 9.82 -3.34 -15.21
N GLN A 60 11.01 -2.96 -14.75
CA GLN A 60 11.60 -1.64 -15.02
C GLN A 60 11.88 -1.43 -16.51
N GLN A 61 12.41 -2.45 -17.17
CA GLN A 61 12.67 -2.40 -18.61
C GLN A 61 11.37 -2.24 -19.38
N PHE A 62 10.36 -3.04 -19.07
CA PHE A 62 9.03 -2.95 -19.67
C PHE A 62 8.40 -1.56 -19.46
N ALA A 63 8.49 -1.02 -18.27
CA ALA A 63 7.98 0.32 -17.96
C ALA A 63 8.63 1.40 -18.84
N ARG A 64 9.96 1.32 -19.02
CA ARG A 64 10.74 2.29 -19.81
C ARG A 64 10.51 2.14 -21.32
N GLU A 65 10.41 0.91 -21.83
CA GLU A 65 10.43 0.62 -23.27
C GLU A 65 9.02 0.51 -23.87
N GLU A 66 8.02 0.12 -23.06
CA GLU A 66 6.66 -0.14 -23.56
C GLU A 66 5.60 0.81 -22.97
N ILE A 67 5.68 1.13 -21.68
CA ILE A 67 4.65 1.98 -21.05
C ILE A 67 4.90 3.47 -21.32
N LEU A 68 6.08 3.97 -20.97
CA LEU A 68 6.39 5.40 -21.06
C LEU A 68 6.31 5.95 -22.50
N PRO A 69 6.82 5.26 -23.55
CA PRO A 69 6.68 5.74 -24.92
C PRO A 69 5.23 5.84 -25.41
N CYS A 70 4.32 4.98 -24.88
CA CYS A 70 2.90 5.00 -25.23
C CYS A 70 2.08 6.00 -24.39
N SER A 71 2.70 6.75 -23.47
CA SER A 71 1.96 7.56 -22.48
C SER A 71 1.02 8.59 -23.10
N ALA A 72 1.42 9.28 -24.17
CA ALA A 72 0.60 10.27 -24.85
C ALA A 72 -0.61 9.61 -25.55
N ALA A 73 -0.39 8.49 -26.26
CA ALA A 73 -1.42 7.76 -26.95
C ALA A 73 -2.44 7.12 -25.97
N ILE A 74 -1.94 6.58 -24.84
CA ILE A 74 -2.81 6.08 -23.75
C ILE A 74 -3.66 7.21 -23.20
N GLU A 75 -3.09 8.36 -22.85
CA GLU A 75 -3.83 9.51 -22.31
C GLU A 75 -4.84 10.09 -23.31
N ALA A 76 -4.54 10.04 -24.59
CA ALA A 76 -5.47 10.41 -25.67
C ALA A 76 -6.56 9.35 -25.92
N LYS A 77 -6.50 8.19 -25.25
CA LYS A 77 -7.37 7.03 -25.49
C LYS A 77 -7.36 6.57 -26.95
N GLU A 78 -6.19 6.56 -27.58
CA GLU A 78 -6.05 5.98 -28.91
C GLU A 78 -6.51 4.50 -28.90
N PRO A 79 -7.42 4.12 -29.80
CA PRO A 79 -8.04 2.79 -29.77
C PRO A 79 -7.01 1.65 -29.80
N GLY A 80 -7.13 0.72 -28.86
CA GLY A 80 -6.32 -0.51 -28.79
C GLY A 80 -4.92 -0.33 -28.21
N VAL A 81 -4.44 0.90 -27.95
CA VAL A 81 -3.08 1.13 -27.43
C VAL A 81 -2.95 0.59 -26.01
N LEU A 82 -3.86 0.96 -25.11
CA LEU A 82 -3.83 0.47 -23.71
C LEU A 82 -3.92 -1.06 -23.66
N GLU A 83 -4.83 -1.66 -24.43
CA GLU A 83 -5.03 -3.10 -24.49
C GLU A 83 -3.78 -3.80 -25.07
N SER A 84 -3.10 -3.19 -26.03
CA SER A 84 -1.86 -3.72 -26.58
C SER A 84 -0.75 -3.78 -25.54
N VAL A 85 -0.59 -2.69 -24.75
CA VAL A 85 0.42 -2.65 -23.68
C VAL A 85 0.06 -3.63 -22.55
N LEU A 86 -1.23 -3.82 -22.22
CA LEU A 86 -1.67 -4.84 -21.27
C LEU A 86 -1.34 -6.27 -21.76
N ARG A 87 -1.53 -6.58 -23.05
CA ARG A 87 -1.15 -7.89 -23.64
C ARG A 87 0.35 -8.11 -23.59
N LYS A 88 1.16 -7.09 -23.88
CA LYS A 88 2.62 -7.20 -23.75
C LYS A 88 3.05 -7.45 -22.30
N ALA A 89 2.36 -6.85 -21.30
CA ALA A 89 2.57 -7.18 -19.90
C ALA A 89 2.22 -8.65 -19.60
N ALA A 90 1.17 -9.19 -20.24
CA ALA A 90 0.78 -10.59 -20.10
C ALA A 90 1.79 -11.55 -20.73
N GLU A 91 2.41 -11.20 -21.87
CA GLU A 91 3.48 -11.98 -22.51
C GLU A 91 4.69 -12.15 -21.56
N LEU A 92 4.92 -11.19 -20.66
CA LEU A 92 5.94 -11.26 -19.61
C LEU A 92 5.44 -11.94 -18.32
N GLY A 93 4.20 -12.43 -18.30
CA GLY A 93 3.58 -13.09 -17.14
C GLY A 93 3.09 -12.15 -16.04
N PHE A 94 3.19 -10.81 -16.18
CA PHE A 94 2.85 -9.87 -15.12
C PHE A 94 1.37 -9.87 -14.73
N THR A 95 0.48 -10.27 -15.63
CA THR A 95 -0.96 -10.42 -15.37
C THR A 95 -1.33 -11.76 -14.75
N ALA A 96 -0.42 -12.71 -14.76
CA ALA A 96 -0.61 -14.08 -14.31
C ALA A 96 -0.02 -14.36 -12.91
N VAL A 97 0.65 -13.38 -12.30
CA VAL A 97 1.43 -13.54 -11.05
C VAL A 97 0.60 -14.13 -9.90
N ASP A 98 -0.62 -13.65 -9.70
CA ASP A 98 -1.51 -14.08 -8.60
C ASP A 98 -2.44 -15.25 -8.99
N ILE A 99 -2.40 -15.75 -10.22
CA ILE A 99 -3.22 -16.87 -10.72
C ILE A 99 -2.47 -18.17 -10.51
N PRO A 100 -3.09 -19.23 -9.96
CA PRO A 100 -2.44 -20.54 -9.81
C PRO A 100 -2.00 -21.16 -11.15
N GLU A 101 -0.92 -21.93 -11.14
CA GLU A 101 -0.34 -22.57 -12.33
C GLU A 101 -1.33 -23.49 -13.06
N GLU A 102 -2.17 -24.20 -12.33
CA GLU A 102 -3.20 -25.11 -12.87
C GLU A 102 -4.25 -24.41 -13.74
N TYR A 103 -4.35 -23.08 -13.66
CA TYR A 103 -5.23 -22.23 -14.47
C TYR A 103 -4.44 -21.32 -15.44
N GLY A 104 -3.18 -21.65 -15.73
CA GLY A 104 -2.34 -20.90 -16.65
C GLY A 104 -1.68 -19.66 -16.06
N GLY A 105 -1.60 -19.57 -14.74
CA GLY A 105 -0.90 -18.52 -14.01
C GLY A 105 0.53 -18.91 -13.63
N LEU A 106 1.14 -18.08 -12.78
CA LEU A 106 2.49 -18.27 -12.23
C LEU A 106 2.48 -18.64 -10.74
N GLY A 107 1.36 -18.49 -10.03
CA GLY A 107 1.19 -18.85 -8.62
C GLY A 107 2.24 -18.25 -7.67
N MET A 108 2.71 -17.03 -7.96
CA MET A 108 3.81 -16.41 -7.23
C MET A 108 3.36 -15.83 -5.87
N ASP A 109 4.34 -15.50 -5.03
CA ASP A 109 4.14 -14.87 -3.72
C ASP A 109 3.70 -13.41 -3.82
N LYS A 110 3.32 -12.82 -2.66
CA LYS A 110 2.87 -11.42 -2.61
C LYS A 110 4.03 -10.43 -2.73
N ILE A 111 5.23 -10.84 -2.39
CA ILE A 111 6.45 -10.06 -2.63
C ILE A 111 6.65 -9.88 -4.12
N SER A 112 6.62 -10.95 -4.92
CA SER A 112 6.75 -10.89 -6.39
C SER A 112 5.64 -10.05 -7.04
N SER A 113 4.39 -10.20 -6.58
CA SER A 113 3.27 -9.36 -7.02
C SER A 113 3.47 -7.88 -6.66
N THR A 114 4.07 -7.60 -5.50
CA THR A 114 4.45 -6.24 -5.07
C THR A 114 5.55 -5.67 -5.96
N VAL A 115 6.60 -6.45 -6.24
CA VAL A 115 7.71 -6.07 -7.13
C VAL A 115 7.19 -5.67 -8.52
N VAL A 116 6.34 -6.48 -9.14
CA VAL A 116 5.75 -6.14 -10.44
C VAL A 116 4.98 -4.82 -10.35
N THR A 117 4.08 -4.70 -9.38
CA THR A 117 3.24 -3.50 -9.21
C THR A 117 4.07 -2.24 -9.00
N ASP A 118 5.13 -2.30 -8.16
CA ASP A 118 6.01 -1.17 -7.86
C ASP A 118 6.72 -0.65 -9.12
N HIS A 119 7.29 -1.55 -9.91
CA HIS A 119 8.15 -1.14 -11.02
C HIS A 119 7.42 -0.79 -12.31
N ILE A 120 6.21 -1.30 -12.55
CA ILE A 120 5.40 -0.92 -13.73
C ILE A 120 4.54 0.32 -13.50
N SER A 121 4.41 0.83 -12.27
CA SER A 121 3.50 1.95 -11.93
C SER A 121 4.10 3.32 -12.24
N VAL A 122 4.58 3.51 -13.48
CA VAL A 122 5.19 4.76 -13.97
C VAL A 122 4.21 5.68 -14.68
N LEU A 123 3.06 5.16 -15.15
CA LEU A 123 1.96 5.88 -15.79
C LEU A 123 0.65 5.50 -15.12
N ALA A 124 0.01 6.43 -14.44
CA ALA A 124 -1.16 6.17 -13.60
C ALA A 124 -2.34 5.57 -14.37
N SER A 125 -2.62 6.01 -15.61
CA SER A 125 -3.68 5.44 -16.44
C SER A 125 -3.45 3.96 -16.74
N PHE A 126 -2.21 3.57 -17.05
CA PHE A 126 -1.84 2.16 -17.27
C PHE A 126 -1.92 1.37 -15.96
N SER A 127 -1.28 1.86 -14.89
CA SER A 127 -1.24 1.14 -13.61
C SER A 127 -2.62 0.95 -12.98
N THR A 128 -3.55 1.90 -13.20
CA THR A 128 -4.94 1.76 -12.76
C THR A 128 -5.67 0.66 -13.54
N ALA A 129 -5.53 0.64 -14.87
CA ALA A 129 -6.14 -0.40 -15.71
C ALA A 129 -5.57 -1.78 -15.42
N PHE A 130 -4.25 -1.88 -15.28
CA PHE A 130 -3.54 -3.10 -14.94
C PHE A 130 -3.93 -3.61 -13.54
N GLY A 131 -3.87 -2.74 -12.53
CA GLY A 131 -4.21 -3.08 -11.14
C GLY A 131 -5.67 -3.50 -10.97
N ALA A 132 -6.59 -2.87 -11.67
CA ALA A 132 -8.00 -3.29 -11.68
C ALA A 132 -8.18 -4.69 -12.29
N HIS A 133 -7.47 -4.98 -13.39
CA HIS A 133 -7.51 -6.28 -14.05
C HIS A 133 -6.97 -7.39 -13.15
N ILE A 134 -5.71 -7.30 -12.70
CA ILE A 134 -5.05 -8.36 -11.94
C ILE A 134 -5.55 -8.47 -10.49
N GLY A 135 -6.01 -7.36 -9.90
CA GLY A 135 -6.46 -7.29 -8.51
C GLY A 135 -7.95 -7.53 -8.39
N ILE A 136 -8.71 -6.44 -8.41
CA ILE A 136 -10.13 -6.46 -8.03
C ILE A 136 -11.02 -7.24 -8.99
N ALA A 137 -10.64 -7.43 -10.26
CA ALA A 137 -11.43 -8.20 -11.22
C ALA A 137 -11.06 -9.69 -11.25
N THR A 138 -9.78 -10.05 -11.13
CA THR A 138 -9.31 -11.44 -11.24
C THR A 138 -9.33 -12.19 -9.91
N LEU A 139 -8.89 -11.57 -8.81
CA LEU A 139 -8.81 -12.23 -7.51
C LEU A 139 -10.15 -12.77 -6.94
N PRO A 140 -11.32 -12.11 -7.16
CA PRO A 140 -12.59 -12.69 -6.80
C PRO A 140 -12.79 -14.09 -7.37
N LEU A 141 -12.43 -14.27 -8.64
CA LEU A 141 -12.54 -15.56 -9.33
C LEU A 141 -11.52 -16.57 -8.82
N VAL A 142 -10.26 -16.15 -8.60
CA VAL A 142 -9.20 -17.02 -8.04
C VAL A 142 -9.63 -17.60 -6.70
N TRP A 143 -10.23 -16.80 -5.83
CA TRP A 143 -10.52 -17.20 -4.46
C TRP A 143 -11.88 -17.84 -4.25
N TYR A 144 -12.88 -17.42 -5.01
CA TYR A 144 -14.27 -17.79 -4.78
C TYR A 144 -14.95 -18.46 -5.98
N GLY A 145 -14.26 -18.56 -7.11
CA GLY A 145 -14.77 -19.24 -8.30
C GLY A 145 -14.87 -20.77 -8.10
N THR A 146 -15.85 -21.37 -8.74
CA THR A 146 -15.91 -22.84 -8.89
C THR A 146 -14.79 -23.30 -9.82
N GLU A 147 -14.44 -24.59 -9.79
CA GLU A 147 -13.44 -25.17 -10.69
C GLU A 147 -13.76 -24.90 -12.16
N GLU A 148 -15.05 -25.00 -12.53
CA GLU A 148 -15.51 -24.74 -13.89
C GLU A 148 -15.32 -23.27 -14.27
N GLN A 149 -15.69 -22.31 -13.39
CA GLN A 149 -15.48 -20.90 -13.60
C GLN A 149 -14.00 -20.55 -13.73
N LYS A 150 -13.15 -21.09 -12.85
CA LYS A 150 -11.69 -20.88 -12.90
C LYS A 150 -11.09 -21.35 -14.21
N ARG A 151 -11.39 -22.60 -14.62
CA ARG A 151 -10.89 -23.18 -15.88
C ARG A 151 -11.40 -22.44 -17.11
N ARG A 152 -12.61 -21.88 -17.06
CA ARG A 152 -13.20 -21.14 -18.18
C ARG A 152 -12.60 -19.75 -18.35
N TYR A 153 -12.33 -19.03 -17.26
CA TYR A 153 -12.04 -17.60 -17.32
C TYR A 153 -10.58 -17.24 -16.98
N LEU A 154 -9.94 -17.91 -16.00
CA LEU A 154 -8.61 -17.53 -15.55
C LEU A 154 -7.54 -17.60 -16.64
N PRO A 155 -7.48 -18.62 -17.53
CA PRO A 155 -6.49 -18.64 -18.60
C PRO A 155 -6.59 -17.42 -19.54
N LYS A 156 -7.81 -16.95 -19.81
CA LYS A 156 -8.06 -15.79 -20.66
C LYS A 156 -7.71 -14.48 -19.99
N LEU A 157 -7.90 -14.40 -18.66
CA LEU A 157 -7.48 -13.25 -17.87
C LEU A 157 -5.96 -13.21 -17.70
N ALA A 158 -5.32 -14.36 -17.50
CA ALA A 158 -3.86 -14.48 -17.38
C ALA A 158 -3.12 -13.95 -18.63
N THR A 159 -3.68 -14.18 -19.82
CA THR A 159 -3.11 -13.77 -21.11
C THR A 159 -3.59 -12.41 -21.61
N CYS A 160 -4.48 -11.72 -20.87
CA CYS A 160 -5.20 -10.54 -21.37
C CYS A 160 -5.93 -10.76 -22.72
N GLU A 161 -6.25 -12.01 -23.08
CA GLU A 161 -7.27 -12.29 -24.11
C GLU A 161 -8.59 -11.65 -23.68
N TRP A 162 -8.92 -11.79 -22.40
CA TRP A 162 -10.02 -11.10 -21.75
C TRP A 162 -9.49 -10.15 -20.67
N ILE A 163 -10.06 -8.96 -20.61
CA ILE A 163 -9.81 -7.98 -19.57
C ILE A 163 -10.97 -8.04 -18.58
N GLY A 164 -10.67 -7.95 -17.29
CA GLY A 164 -11.65 -7.94 -16.23
C GLY A 164 -11.99 -6.54 -15.72
N ALA A 165 -13.23 -6.37 -15.25
CA ALA A 165 -13.71 -5.19 -14.53
C ALA A 165 -14.52 -5.58 -13.30
N TYR A 166 -14.67 -4.63 -12.36
CA TYR A 166 -15.31 -4.85 -11.06
C TYR A 166 -16.37 -3.79 -10.81
N GLY A 167 -17.63 -4.23 -10.67
CA GLY A 167 -18.82 -3.38 -10.56
C GLY A 167 -19.45 -3.47 -9.17
N LEU A 168 -18.96 -2.66 -8.21
CA LEU A 168 -19.51 -2.54 -6.87
C LEU A 168 -20.31 -1.24 -6.70
N SER A 169 -19.68 -0.10 -6.98
CA SER A 169 -20.24 1.24 -6.74
C SER A 169 -21.47 1.54 -7.58
N GLU A 170 -22.36 2.34 -7.01
CA GLU A 170 -23.56 2.86 -7.66
C GLU A 170 -23.69 4.37 -7.40
N ALA A 171 -24.56 5.08 -8.08
CA ALA A 171 -24.82 6.51 -7.86
C ALA A 171 -25.17 6.85 -6.40
N SER A 172 -25.83 5.92 -5.70
CA SER A 172 -26.25 6.07 -4.30
C SER A 172 -25.38 5.32 -3.29
N SER A 173 -24.35 4.57 -3.72
CA SER A 173 -23.58 3.68 -2.87
C SER A 173 -22.11 3.65 -3.32
N GLY A 174 -21.29 4.44 -2.63
CA GLY A 174 -19.82 4.44 -2.74
C GLY A 174 -19.19 3.86 -1.47
N SER A 175 -18.93 4.70 -0.46
CA SER A 175 -18.36 4.27 0.82
C SER A 175 -19.28 3.31 1.59
N ASP A 176 -20.59 3.51 1.51
CA ASP A 176 -21.59 2.57 2.04
C ASP A 176 -21.87 1.45 1.02
N ALA A 177 -20.84 0.60 0.82
CA ALA A 177 -20.83 -0.42 -0.22
C ALA A 177 -21.90 -1.52 -0.04
N MET A 178 -22.41 -1.70 1.18
CA MET A 178 -23.48 -2.68 1.45
C MET A 178 -24.86 -2.18 1.03
N ASN A 179 -25.02 -0.87 0.80
CA ASN A 179 -26.31 -0.27 0.49
C ASN A 179 -26.59 -0.13 -1.03
N ILE A 180 -26.08 -1.07 -1.82
CA ILE A 180 -26.37 -1.14 -3.26
C ILE A 180 -27.86 -1.41 -3.51
N ARG A 181 -28.33 -0.92 -4.67
CA ARG A 181 -29.74 -1.07 -5.13
C ARG A 181 -29.90 -2.04 -6.29
N THR A 182 -28.83 -2.40 -7.00
CA THR A 182 -28.85 -3.42 -8.05
C THR A 182 -29.43 -4.72 -7.48
N ARG A 183 -30.42 -5.27 -8.18
CA ARG A 183 -31.16 -6.48 -7.76
C ARG A 183 -30.90 -7.63 -8.71
N ALA A 184 -30.94 -8.83 -8.18
CA ALA A 184 -30.98 -10.07 -8.92
C ALA A 184 -32.21 -10.88 -8.49
N THR A 185 -32.84 -11.56 -9.43
CA THR A 185 -33.94 -12.51 -9.15
C THR A 185 -33.68 -13.81 -9.91
N LEU A 186 -34.05 -14.94 -9.34
CA LEU A 186 -34.00 -16.22 -10.03
C LEU A 186 -35.18 -16.31 -11.02
N SER A 187 -34.91 -16.73 -12.26
CA SER A 187 -35.96 -16.95 -13.28
C SER A 187 -36.90 -18.08 -12.84
N SER A 188 -38.12 -18.09 -13.39
CA SER A 188 -39.16 -19.07 -13.05
C SER A 188 -38.77 -20.52 -13.36
N ASP A 189 -37.90 -20.73 -14.36
CA ASP A 189 -37.33 -22.03 -14.73
C ASP A 189 -36.14 -22.45 -13.86
N GLY A 190 -35.67 -21.54 -12.96
CA GLY A 190 -34.53 -21.76 -12.07
C GLY A 190 -33.17 -21.87 -12.78
N ALA A 191 -33.09 -21.56 -14.08
CA ALA A 191 -31.87 -21.74 -14.88
C ALA A 191 -31.02 -20.47 -15.01
N HIS A 192 -31.58 -19.29 -14.65
CA HIS A 192 -30.91 -18.02 -14.86
C HIS A 192 -31.13 -17.06 -13.69
N TYR A 193 -30.22 -16.10 -13.52
CA TYR A 193 -30.47 -14.89 -12.75
C TYR A 193 -30.79 -13.74 -13.69
N ILE A 194 -31.73 -12.88 -13.31
CA ILE A 194 -32.12 -11.66 -14.02
C ILE A 194 -31.69 -10.48 -13.17
N LEU A 195 -30.76 -9.68 -13.67
CA LEU A 195 -30.19 -8.53 -12.98
C LEU A 195 -30.75 -7.22 -13.52
N ASN A 196 -31.10 -6.32 -12.59
CA ASN A 196 -31.57 -4.97 -12.89
C ASN A 196 -30.88 -3.94 -11.98
N GLY A 197 -30.33 -2.88 -12.57
CA GLY A 197 -29.66 -1.79 -11.86
C GLY A 197 -28.57 -1.14 -12.68
N GLU A 198 -27.77 -0.30 -12.01
CA GLU A 198 -26.69 0.45 -12.64
C GLU A 198 -25.45 0.48 -11.73
N LYS A 199 -24.28 0.26 -12.32
CA LYS A 199 -22.99 0.42 -11.66
C LYS A 199 -22.25 1.60 -12.26
N GLN A 200 -21.50 2.33 -11.41
CA GLN A 200 -20.78 3.52 -11.84
C GLN A 200 -19.26 3.40 -11.62
N TRP A 201 -18.53 4.14 -12.45
CA TRP A 201 -17.09 4.34 -12.37
C TRP A 201 -16.27 3.05 -12.47
N LEU A 202 -16.71 2.10 -13.31
CA LEU A 202 -15.99 0.85 -13.52
C LEU A 202 -14.71 1.09 -14.30
N THR A 203 -13.58 0.94 -13.66
CA THR A 203 -12.28 0.87 -14.34
C THR A 203 -12.29 -0.34 -15.29
N ASN A 204 -11.77 -0.14 -16.49
CA ASN A 204 -11.81 -1.09 -17.61
C ASN A 204 -13.23 -1.33 -18.17
N GLY A 205 -14.26 -0.62 -17.72
CA GLY A 205 -15.65 -0.87 -18.13
C GLY A 205 -15.83 -0.91 -19.64
N GLY A 206 -15.19 0.00 -20.38
CA GLY A 206 -15.28 0.09 -21.84
C GLY A 206 -14.50 -0.98 -22.60
N ILE A 207 -13.48 -1.60 -21.98
CA ILE A 207 -12.58 -2.59 -22.61
C ILE A 207 -12.69 -3.99 -22.03
N ALA A 208 -13.40 -4.18 -20.90
CA ALA A 208 -13.51 -5.48 -20.23
C ALA A 208 -14.35 -6.48 -21.03
N SER A 209 -13.99 -7.75 -20.96
CA SER A 209 -14.74 -8.89 -21.48
C SER A 209 -15.52 -9.63 -20.38
N LEU A 210 -15.07 -9.50 -19.11
CA LEU A 210 -15.70 -10.11 -17.94
C LEU A 210 -15.89 -9.08 -16.84
N TYR A 211 -17.09 -9.04 -16.28
CA TYR A 211 -17.46 -8.14 -15.20
C TYR A 211 -17.83 -8.94 -13.95
N THR A 212 -17.18 -8.66 -12.82
CA THR A 212 -17.65 -9.09 -11.51
C THR A 212 -18.60 -8.05 -10.95
N VAL A 213 -19.88 -8.37 -10.82
CA VAL A 213 -20.94 -7.43 -10.45
C VAL A 213 -21.61 -7.88 -9.16
N PHE A 214 -21.82 -6.94 -8.24
CA PHE A 214 -22.53 -7.19 -6.98
C PHE A 214 -23.99 -6.74 -7.09
N ALA A 215 -24.90 -7.60 -6.63
CA ALA A 215 -26.32 -7.34 -6.58
C ALA A 215 -26.97 -7.99 -5.35
N LYS A 216 -28.13 -7.48 -4.93
CA LYS A 216 -28.93 -8.10 -3.87
C LYS A 216 -29.92 -9.09 -4.49
N LEU A 217 -29.68 -10.39 -4.27
CA LEU A 217 -30.64 -11.43 -4.63
C LEU A 217 -31.87 -11.31 -3.73
N ASP A 218 -33.04 -11.29 -4.34
CA ASP A 218 -34.34 -11.09 -3.67
C ASP A 218 -34.41 -9.79 -2.84
N GLY A 219 -33.57 -8.79 -3.22
CA GLY A 219 -33.52 -7.47 -2.58
C GLY A 219 -32.71 -7.40 -1.26
N GLU A 220 -32.23 -8.52 -0.72
CA GLU A 220 -31.56 -8.58 0.58
C GLU A 220 -30.19 -9.24 0.53
N LYS A 221 -30.06 -10.39 -0.14
CA LYS A 221 -28.87 -11.24 -0.09
C LYS A 221 -27.75 -10.69 -0.98
N PHE A 222 -26.83 -9.94 -0.40
CA PHE A 222 -25.69 -9.35 -1.12
C PHE A 222 -24.83 -10.47 -1.72
N SER A 223 -24.79 -10.56 -3.06
CA SER A 223 -24.17 -11.64 -3.83
C SER A 223 -23.33 -11.09 -4.98
N ALA A 224 -22.42 -11.90 -5.52
CA ALA A 224 -21.56 -11.55 -6.64
C ALA A 224 -21.89 -12.40 -7.87
N PHE A 225 -21.78 -11.82 -9.05
CA PHE A 225 -22.12 -12.46 -10.31
C PHE A 225 -21.08 -12.15 -11.39
N LEU A 226 -20.77 -13.15 -12.23
CA LEU A 226 -19.93 -13.00 -13.40
C LEU A 226 -20.78 -12.72 -14.63
N ILE A 227 -20.51 -11.62 -15.34
CA ILE A 227 -21.24 -11.21 -16.54
C ILE A 227 -20.24 -11.06 -17.68
N GLU A 228 -20.47 -11.76 -18.79
CA GLU A 228 -19.66 -11.62 -19.97
C GLU A 228 -20.13 -10.43 -20.82
N ARG A 229 -19.19 -9.76 -21.50
CA ARG A 229 -19.53 -8.73 -22.49
C ARG A 229 -20.43 -9.32 -23.58
N GLY A 230 -21.43 -8.57 -24.00
CA GLY A 230 -22.40 -9.02 -25.01
C GLY A 230 -23.59 -9.80 -24.44
N THR A 231 -23.64 -10.04 -23.11
CA THR A 231 -24.83 -10.60 -22.47
C THR A 231 -26.03 -9.71 -22.73
N HIS A 232 -27.16 -10.31 -23.14
CA HIS A 232 -28.41 -9.57 -23.37
C HIS A 232 -28.85 -8.84 -22.11
N GLY A 233 -29.21 -7.55 -22.27
CA GLY A 233 -29.58 -6.69 -21.14
C GLY A 233 -28.41 -6.01 -20.43
N LEU A 234 -27.15 -6.26 -20.87
CA LEU A 234 -25.96 -5.53 -20.43
C LEU A 234 -25.64 -4.40 -21.43
N THR A 235 -25.53 -3.18 -20.93
CA THR A 235 -25.07 -2.02 -21.72
C THR A 235 -23.92 -1.34 -20.98
N VAL A 236 -22.84 -1.07 -21.70
CA VAL A 236 -21.72 -0.24 -21.21
C VAL A 236 -21.99 1.20 -21.66
N GLY A 237 -22.02 2.12 -20.71
CA GLY A 237 -22.26 3.53 -21.00
C GLY A 237 -21.03 4.25 -21.57
N ALA A 238 -21.16 5.56 -21.72
CA ALA A 238 -20.08 6.40 -22.24
C ALA A 238 -18.91 6.50 -21.26
N GLU A 239 -17.72 6.80 -21.80
CA GLU A 239 -16.52 7.08 -21.02
C GLU A 239 -16.66 8.35 -20.19
N GLU A 240 -16.24 8.30 -18.93
CA GLU A 240 -16.27 9.44 -18.01
C GLU A 240 -15.20 10.47 -18.36
N HIS A 241 -15.55 11.76 -18.26
CA HIS A 241 -14.61 12.88 -18.35
C HIS A 241 -13.95 13.15 -16.99
N LYS A 242 -12.75 12.62 -16.79
CA LYS A 242 -12.08 12.59 -15.49
C LYS A 242 -11.08 13.73 -15.29
N LEU A 243 -10.83 14.11 -14.04
CA LEU A 243 -9.77 15.04 -13.66
C LEU A 243 -8.39 14.51 -14.09
N GLY A 244 -8.08 13.27 -13.71
CA GLY A 244 -6.83 12.55 -14.00
C GLY A 244 -7.10 11.12 -14.44
N ILE A 245 -6.03 10.32 -14.61
CA ILE A 245 -6.08 8.96 -15.15
C ILE A 245 -6.96 8.87 -16.41
N ARG A 246 -6.85 9.88 -17.26
CA ARG A 246 -7.75 10.05 -18.41
C ARG A 246 -7.66 8.92 -19.41
N GLY A 247 -6.46 8.33 -19.54
CA GLY A 247 -6.18 7.24 -20.47
C GLY A 247 -6.79 5.89 -20.06
N SER A 248 -7.13 5.68 -18.79
CA SER A 248 -7.85 4.46 -18.39
C SER A 248 -9.34 4.55 -18.76
N SER A 249 -9.93 3.44 -19.21
CA SER A 249 -11.37 3.34 -19.42
C SER A 249 -12.11 3.40 -18.08
N THR A 250 -13.17 4.19 -18.02
CA THR A 250 -14.06 4.28 -16.85
C THR A 250 -15.47 4.55 -17.35
N CYS A 251 -16.37 3.58 -17.20
CA CYS A 251 -17.74 3.64 -17.72
C CYS A 251 -18.76 3.22 -16.67
N PRO A 252 -20.00 3.68 -16.76
CA PRO A 252 -21.12 3.06 -16.07
C PRO A 252 -21.51 1.74 -16.77
N LEU A 253 -22.14 0.85 -16.01
CA LEU A 253 -22.67 -0.42 -16.49
C LEU A 253 -24.17 -0.48 -16.17
N VAL A 254 -25.01 -0.58 -17.20
CA VAL A 254 -26.46 -0.64 -17.06
C VAL A 254 -26.94 -2.09 -17.29
N LEU A 255 -27.75 -2.57 -16.36
CA LEU A 255 -28.35 -3.90 -16.36
C LEU A 255 -29.87 -3.73 -16.46
N GLN A 256 -30.46 -4.16 -17.57
CA GLN A 256 -31.89 -4.12 -17.80
C GLN A 256 -32.36 -5.50 -18.26
N ASP A 257 -33.01 -6.20 -17.35
CA ASP A 257 -33.38 -7.61 -17.52
C ASP A 257 -32.18 -8.46 -17.99
N CYS A 258 -31.00 -8.16 -17.46
CA CYS A 258 -29.77 -8.82 -17.84
C CYS A 258 -29.78 -10.27 -17.36
N LYS A 259 -29.93 -11.18 -18.32
CA LYS A 259 -30.13 -12.60 -18.08
C LYS A 259 -28.80 -13.35 -18.14
N ILE A 260 -28.35 -13.87 -17.01
CA ILE A 260 -27.10 -14.66 -16.90
C ILE A 260 -27.39 -16.09 -16.46
N PRO A 261 -26.58 -17.08 -16.87
CA PRO A 261 -26.70 -18.47 -16.40
C PRO A 261 -26.58 -18.55 -14.88
N LYS A 262 -27.27 -19.52 -14.27
CA LYS A 262 -27.21 -19.75 -12.81
C LYS A 262 -25.78 -20.03 -12.33
N GLU A 263 -24.99 -20.68 -13.18
CA GLU A 263 -23.59 -21.06 -12.94
C GLU A 263 -22.68 -19.84 -12.83
N ASN A 264 -23.13 -18.64 -13.22
CA ASN A 264 -22.36 -17.40 -13.12
C ASN A 264 -22.50 -16.71 -11.75
N LEU A 265 -23.19 -17.30 -10.77
CA LEU A 265 -23.06 -16.90 -9.38
C LEU A 265 -21.63 -17.16 -8.90
N LEU A 266 -20.97 -16.12 -8.37
CA LEU A 266 -19.63 -16.22 -7.82
C LEU A 266 -19.68 -16.40 -6.30
N GLY A 267 -19.13 -17.48 -5.80
CA GLY A 267 -19.17 -17.84 -4.40
C GLY A 267 -20.58 -18.24 -3.93
N GLU A 268 -20.93 -17.89 -2.70
CA GLU A 268 -22.19 -18.27 -2.06
C GLU A 268 -23.20 -17.12 -2.05
N ILE A 269 -24.49 -17.46 -2.15
CA ILE A 269 -25.60 -16.51 -2.02
C ILE A 269 -25.54 -15.80 -0.65
N GLY A 270 -25.62 -14.47 -0.65
CA GLY A 270 -25.59 -13.66 0.57
C GLY A 270 -24.18 -13.45 1.15
N LYS A 271 -23.13 -14.06 0.58
CA LYS A 271 -21.75 -13.96 1.03
C LYS A 271 -20.88 -13.03 0.15
N GLY A 272 -21.48 -12.32 -0.80
CA GLY A 272 -20.75 -11.40 -1.69
C GLY A 272 -19.91 -10.34 -0.96
N HIS A 273 -20.31 -9.94 0.26
CA HIS A 273 -19.55 -9.00 1.08
C HIS A 273 -18.15 -9.53 1.48
N HIS A 274 -18.00 -10.84 1.71
CA HIS A 274 -16.68 -11.44 1.93
C HIS A 274 -15.80 -11.30 0.70
N ILE A 275 -16.37 -11.51 -0.51
CA ILE A 275 -15.66 -11.32 -1.77
C ILE A 275 -15.23 -9.86 -1.91
N ALA A 276 -16.18 -8.93 -1.74
CA ALA A 276 -15.93 -7.50 -1.91
C ALA A 276 -14.83 -6.99 -0.99
N PHE A 277 -14.93 -7.25 0.32
CA PHE A 277 -14.01 -6.65 1.30
C PHE A 277 -12.64 -7.32 1.34
N ASN A 278 -12.55 -8.64 1.12
CA ASN A 278 -11.26 -9.32 1.10
C ASN A 278 -10.42 -8.89 -0.11
N VAL A 279 -11.05 -8.73 -1.28
CA VAL A 279 -10.37 -8.25 -2.48
C VAL A 279 -9.88 -6.81 -2.32
N LEU A 280 -10.66 -5.96 -1.64
CA LEU A 280 -10.27 -4.58 -1.35
C LEU A 280 -9.03 -4.47 -0.46
N ASN A 281 -8.72 -5.44 0.41
CA ASN A 281 -7.48 -5.41 1.19
C ASN A 281 -6.25 -5.52 0.29
N VAL A 282 -6.28 -6.40 -0.73
CA VAL A 282 -5.21 -6.48 -1.73
C VAL A 282 -5.21 -5.25 -2.65
N GLY A 283 -6.39 -4.75 -3.02
CA GLY A 283 -6.52 -3.50 -3.77
C GLY A 283 -5.82 -2.32 -3.06
N ARG A 284 -6.01 -2.18 -1.73
CA ARG A 284 -5.34 -1.16 -0.90
C ARG A 284 -3.82 -1.33 -0.87
N LEU A 285 -3.33 -2.57 -0.69
CA LEU A 285 -1.90 -2.87 -0.76
C LEU A 285 -1.33 -2.47 -2.12
N LYS A 286 -1.92 -2.97 -3.22
CA LYS A 286 -1.45 -2.67 -4.59
C LYS A 286 -1.53 -1.19 -4.93
N LEU A 287 -2.56 -0.47 -4.47
CA LEU A 287 -2.67 0.98 -4.65
C LEU A 287 -1.53 1.72 -3.94
N GLY A 288 -1.26 1.37 -2.67
CA GLY A 288 -0.16 1.96 -1.93
C GLY A 288 1.19 1.73 -2.62
N VAL A 289 1.41 0.52 -3.13
CA VAL A 289 2.60 0.15 -3.92
C VAL A 289 2.68 0.93 -5.23
N ALA A 290 1.58 1.07 -5.96
CA ALA A 290 1.54 1.86 -7.20
C ALA A 290 1.88 3.34 -6.95
N CYS A 291 1.49 3.88 -5.80
CA CYS A 291 1.88 5.23 -5.39
C CYS A 291 3.40 5.38 -5.18
N ILE A 292 4.11 4.31 -4.79
CA ILE A 292 5.57 4.31 -4.64
C ILE A 292 6.24 4.43 -6.01
N GLY A 293 5.87 3.60 -6.98
CA GLY A 293 6.40 3.66 -8.35
C GLY A 293 6.15 5.02 -9.01
N GLY A 294 4.92 5.54 -8.90
CA GLY A 294 4.56 6.88 -9.38
C GLY A 294 5.36 8.00 -8.69
N GLY A 295 5.51 7.92 -7.37
CA GLY A 295 6.27 8.88 -6.56
C GLY A 295 7.77 8.87 -6.89
N ARG A 296 8.36 7.70 -7.09
CA ARG A 296 9.76 7.53 -7.51
C ARG A 296 10.02 8.19 -8.85
N ASN A 297 9.11 8.01 -9.81
CA ASN A 297 9.22 8.61 -11.13
C ASN A 297 9.03 10.13 -11.08
N ALA A 298 8.05 10.63 -10.33
CA ALA A 298 7.84 12.07 -10.12
C ALA A 298 9.05 12.75 -9.44
N LEU A 299 9.65 12.12 -8.43
CA LEU A 299 10.86 12.60 -7.77
C LEU A 299 12.04 12.67 -8.74
N ALA A 300 12.21 11.68 -9.61
CA ALA A 300 13.28 11.70 -10.61
C ALA A 300 13.09 12.88 -11.60
N HIS A 301 11.86 13.18 -12.01
CA HIS A 301 11.58 14.37 -12.83
C HIS A 301 11.90 15.67 -12.10
N MET A 302 11.53 15.78 -10.82
CA MET A 302 11.83 16.94 -9.97
C MET A 302 13.35 17.19 -9.87
N ILE A 303 14.12 16.13 -9.62
CA ILE A 303 15.58 16.21 -9.47
C ILE A 303 16.25 16.65 -10.78
N ARG A 304 15.90 16.03 -11.91
CA ARG A 304 16.47 16.37 -13.22
C ARG A 304 16.20 17.83 -13.57
N TYR A 305 14.94 18.25 -13.45
CA TYR A 305 14.60 19.65 -13.70
C TYR A 305 15.35 20.61 -12.78
N ALA A 306 15.46 20.30 -11.49
CA ALA A 306 16.18 21.13 -10.53
C ALA A 306 17.68 21.27 -10.85
N LYS A 307 18.31 20.25 -11.44
CA LYS A 307 19.70 20.30 -11.92
C LYS A 307 19.89 21.16 -13.18
N GLU A 308 18.95 21.07 -14.11
CA GLU A 308 19.03 21.76 -15.40
C GLU A 308 18.61 23.22 -15.30
N ARG A 309 17.65 23.55 -14.47
CA ARG A 309 17.12 24.90 -14.32
C ARG A 309 18.07 25.77 -13.50
N HIS A 310 18.52 26.89 -14.08
CA HIS A 310 19.37 27.90 -13.42
C HIS A 310 18.56 29.15 -13.08
N ALA A 311 18.77 29.69 -11.88
CA ALA A 311 18.26 30.97 -11.41
C ALA A 311 19.24 31.56 -10.38
N PHE A 312 19.34 32.89 -10.31
CA PHE A 312 20.25 33.57 -9.39
C PHE A 312 21.72 33.10 -9.50
N GLY A 313 22.15 32.76 -10.71
CA GLY A 313 23.55 32.41 -11.03
C GLY A 313 23.94 30.94 -10.77
N LYS A 314 23.01 30.05 -10.39
CA LYS A 314 23.31 28.63 -10.14
C LYS A 314 22.12 27.73 -10.42
N ALA A 315 22.34 26.42 -10.45
CA ALA A 315 21.26 25.45 -10.57
C ALA A 315 20.30 25.54 -9.36
N ILE A 316 18.99 25.41 -9.60
CA ILE A 316 18.04 25.53 -8.46
C ILE A 316 18.19 24.39 -7.46
N ALA A 317 18.74 23.25 -7.85
CA ALA A 317 19.10 22.14 -6.96
C ALA A 317 20.11 22.54 -5.84
N GLU A 318 20.83 23.64 -6.00
CA GLU A 318 21.78 24.14 -5.00
C GLU A 318 21.13 24.99 -3.90
N PHE A 319 19.85 25.34 -4.04
CA PHE A 319 19.12 26.09 -3.01
C PHE A 319 18.56 25.17 -1.93
N GLY A 320 18.76 25.55 -0.67
CA GLY A 320 18.33 24.75 0.49
C GLY A 320 16.83 24.44 0.51
N LEU A 321 15.97 25.34 0.02
CA LEU A 321 14.53 25.09 -0.05
C LEU A 321 14.17 24.02 -1.09
N ILE A 322 14.88 23.95 -2.23
CA ILE A 322 14.68 22.88 -3.21
C ILE A 322 15.23 21.55 -2.66
N GLN A 323 16.39 21.58 -2.00
CA GLN A 323 16.97 20.40 -1.34
C GLN A 323 16.01 19.85 -0.27
N ARG A 324 15.34 20.72 0.48
CA ARG A 324 14.31 20.32 1.47
C ARG A 324 13.11 19.65 0.80
N LYS A 325 12.63 20.13 -0.35
CA LYS A 325 11.54 19.49 -1.12
C LYS A 325 11.94 18.08 -1.56
N ILE A 326 13.12 17.94 -2.16
CA ILE A 326 13.67 16.66 -2.62
C ILE A 326 13.82 15.68 -1.45
N SER A 327 14.38 16.12 -0.32
CA SER A 327 14.62 15.27 0.84
C SER A 327 13.33 14.85 1.54
N SER A 328 12.35 15.73 1.67
CA SER A 328 11.03 15.42 2.25
C SER A 328 10.29 14.38 1.39
N ALA A 329 10.30 14.55 0.06
CA ALA A 329 9.73 13.59 -0.89
C ALA A 329 10.43 12.22 -0.78
N ALA A 330 11.77 12.20 -0.76
CA ALA A 330 12.57 10.98 -0.66
C ALA A 330 12.33 10.24 0.67
N ALA A 331 12.27 10.96 1.80
CA ALA A 331 12.06 10.37 3.11
C ALA A 331 10.68 9.68 3.22
N ARG A 332 9.62 10.33 2.75
CA ARG A 332 8.27 9.74 2.76
C ARG A 332 8.14 8.57 1.79
N LEU A 333 8.83 8.63 0.65
CA LEU A 333 8.91 7.52 -0.29
C LEU A 333 9.64 6.32 0.35
N PHE A 334 10.74 6.56 1.08
CA PHE A 334 11.47 5.52 1.82
C PHE A 334 10.59 4.82 2.85
N ALA A 335 9.79 5.58 3.62
CA ALA A 335 8.85 5.00 4.57
C ALA A 335 7.76 4.17 3.86
N ALA A 336 7.15 4.69 2.79
CA ALA A 336 6.11 3.99 2.04
C ALA A 336 6.62 2.66 1.45
N GLU A 337 7.80 2.68 0.82
CA GLU A 337 8.46 1.49 0.27
C GLU A 337 8.78 0.47 1.37
N SER A 338 9.34 0.92 2.50
CA SER A 338 9.64 0.05 3.63
C SER A 338 8.39 -0.62 4.21
N MET A 339 7.28 0.11 4.34
CA MET A 339 6.00 -0.46 4.76
C MET A 339 5.44 -1.47 3.76
N ALA A 340 5.54 -1.18 2.45
CA ALA A 340 4.99 -2.03 1.40
C ALA A 340 5.64 -3.42 1.38
N TYR A 341 6.95 -3.46 1.35
CA TYR A 341 7.69 -4.72 1.34
C TYR A 341 7.59 -5.47 2.68
N ARG A 342 7.59 -4.75 3.81
CA ARG A 342 7.29 -5.35 5.11
C ARG A 342 5.90 -6.00 5.15
N THR A 343 4.86 -5.33 4.65
CA THR A 343 3.50 -5.85 4.63
C THR A 343 3.38 -7.08 3.72
N ALA A 344 3.97 -7.05 2.52
CA ALA A 344 4.01 -8.20 1.62
C ALA A 344 4.72 -9.39 2.28
N GLY A 345 5.88 -9.16 2.90
CA GLY A 345 6.62 -10.20 3.61
C GLY A 345 5.85 -10.79 4.80
N LEU A 346 5.10 -9.99 5.56
CA LEU A 346 4.22 -10.47 6.63
C LEU A 346 3.11 -11.38 6.10
N ILE A 347 2.50 -11.03 4.98
CA ILE A 347 1.46 -11.85 4.34
C ILE A 347 2.05 -13.18 3.90
N ASP A 348 3.18 -13.19 3.20
CA ASP A 348 3.81 -14.40 2.69
C ASP A 348 4.33 -15.31 3.83
N ALA A 349 4.93 -14.72 4.87
CA ALA A 349 5.35 -15.48 6.06
C ALA A 349 4.15 -16.15 6.76
N ASN A 350 3.01 -15.46 6.84
CA ASN A 350 1.79 -16.04 7.42
C ASN A 350 1.21 -17.15 6.56
N LEU A 351 1.15 -16.97 5.24
CA LEU A 351 0.70 -18.01 4.30
C LEU A 351 1.59 -19.24 4.37
N SER A 352 2.91 -19.07 4.38
CA SER A 352 3.89 -20.16 4.51
C SER A 352 3.74 -20.91 5.83
N ARG A 353 3.52 -20.19 6.94
CA ARG A 353 3.29 -20.79 8.26
C ARG A 353 2.02 -21.63 8.27
N LEU A 354 0.94 -21.15 7.66
CA LEU A 354 -0.33 -21.89 7.57
C LEU A 354 -0.19 -23.14 6.70
N ALA A 355 0.53 -23.06 5.58
CA ALA A 355 0.82 -24.20 4.71
C ALA A 355 1.61 -25.28 5.46
N ALA A 356 2.65 -24.88 6.20
CA ALA A 356 3.46 -25.81 6.99
C ALA A 356 2.68 -26.44 8.17
N GLY A 357 1.75 -25.70 8.78
CA GLY A 357 0.94 -26.17 9.89
C GLY A 357 -0.22 -27.10 9.51
N GLN A 358 -0.61 -27.12 8.21
CA GLN A 358 -1.73 -27.91 7.69
C GLN A 358 -1.38 -28.55 6.33
N PRO A 359 -0.42 -29.49 6.28
CA PRO A 359 -0.01 -30.14 5.04
C PRO A 359 -1.19 -30.81 4.34
N GLY A 360 -1.40 -30.51 3.06
CA GLY A 360 -2.45 -31.09 2.22
C GLY A 360 -3.84 -30.48 2.40
N GLN A 361 -4.00 -29.44 3.22
CA GLN A 361 -5.26 -28.68 3.31
C GLN A 361 -5.15 -27.36 2.50
N SER A 362 -6.26 -26.95 1.89
CA SER A 362 -6.35 -25.66 1.22
C SER A 362 -6.31 -24.52 2.26
N ILE A 363 -5.46 -23.52 2.01
CA ILE A 363 -5.36 -22.32 2.85
C ILE A 363 -6.44 -21.33 2.43
N ASP A 364 -7.14 -20.76 3.41
CA ASP A 364 -8.03 -19.61 3.20
C ASP A 364 -7.17 -18.34 3.03
N VAL A 365 -6.66 -18.13 1.80
CA VAL A 365 -5.81 -17.00 1.45
C VAL A 365 -6.49 -15.66 1.74
N PRO A 366 -7.77 -15.41 1.34
CA PRO A 366 -8.48 -14.18 1.65
C PRO A 366 -8.49 -13.84 3.14
N ARG A 367 -8.85 -14.80 3.97
CA ARG A 367 -8.89 -14.63 5.43
C ARG A 367 -7.53 -14.38 6.04
N SER A 368 -6.48 -14.98 5.45
CA SER A 368 -5.09 -14.75 5.88
C SER A 368 -4.65 -13.32 5.61
N ILE A 369 -5.06 -12.76 4.47
CA ILE A 369 -4.77 -11.36 4.11
C ILE A 369 -5.61 -10.39 4.95
N GLU A 370 -6.85 -10.73 5.29
CA GLU A 370 -7.72 -9.94 6.16
C GLU A 370 -7.07 -9.63 7.52
N ASN A 371 -6.21 -10.51 8.04
CA ASN A 371 -5.45 -10.25 9.27
C ASN A 371 -4.59 -8.99 9.19
N TYR A 372 -4.17 -8.57 7.99
CA TYR A 372 -3.33 -7.39 7.74
C TYR A 372 -4.13 -6.21 7.14
N ALA A 373 -5.44 -6.17 7.37
CA ALA A 373 -6.30 -5.08 6.89
C ALA A 373 -5.86 -3.71 7.42
N VAL A 374 -5.27 -3.66 8.62
CA VAL A 374 -4.70 -2.44 9.22
C VAL A 374 -3.52 -1.94 8.40
N GLU A 375 -2.53 -2.79 8.16
CA GLU A 375 -1.31 -2.46 7.41
C GLU A 375 -1.63 -2.09 5.96
N CYS A 376 -2.54 -2.82 5.30
CA CYS A 376 -3.01 -2.51 3.95
C CYS A 376 -3.70 -1.13 3.89
N SER A 377 -4.53 -0.80 4.89
CA SER A 377 -5.21 0.50 4.97
C SER A 377 -4.23 1.63 5.28
N ILE A 378 -3.27 1.43 6.18
CA ILE A 378 -2.18 2.37 6.46
C ILE A 378 -1.40 2.67 5.18
N LEU A 379 -0.98 1.63 4.46
CA LEU A 379 -0.19 1.81 3.24
C LEU A 379 -0.97 2.56 2.17
N LYS A 380 -2.29 2.30 2.04
CA LYS A 380 -3.16 3.02 1.10
C LYS A 380 -3.24 4.51 1.43
N VAL A 381 -3.48 4.84 2.70
CA VAL A 381 -3.57 6.24 3.16
C VAL A 381 -2.23 6.94 2.99
N TYR A 382 -1.18 6.40 3.60
CA TYR A 382 0.15 6.99 3.59
C TYR A 382 0.73 7.11 2.16
N GLY A 383 0.64 6.04 1.36
CA GLY A 383 1.15 6.03 -0.01
C GLY A 383 0.45 7.06 -0.91
N SER A 384 -0.88 7.18 -0.82
CA SER A 384 -1.64 8.16 -1.60
C SER A 384 -1.37 9.62 -1.16
N GLU A 385 -1.15 9.86 0.13
CA GLU A 385 -0.80 11.18 0.65
C GLU A 385 0.66 11.55 0.36
N MET A 386 1.58 10.59 0.45
CA MET A 386 2.95 10.73 -0.01
C MET A 386 3.01 11.12 -1.49
N LEU A 387 2.29 10.40 -2.37
CA LEU A 387 2.26 10.69 -3.79
C LEU A 387 1.69 12.10 -4.06
N SER A 388 0.64 12.51 -3.33
CA SER A 388 0.09 13.86 -3.44
C SER A 388 1.12 14.93 -3.09
N LEU A 389 1.91 14.73 -2.03
CA LEU A 389 2.99 15.65 -1.65
C LEU A 389 4.08 15.70 -2.74
N VAL A 390 4.55 14.54 -3.22
CA VAL A 390 5.63 14.49 -4.21
C VAL A 390 5.23 15.18 -5.51
N THR A 391 4.00 14.99 -5.96
CA THR A 391 3.49 15.61 -7.20
C THR A 391 3.24 17.10 -7.05
N ASP A 392 2.80 17.58 -5.87
CA ASP A 392 2.67 19.00 -5.56
C ASP A 392 4.04 19.69 -5.55
N GLU A 393 5.04 19.06 -4.91
CA GLU A 393 6.40 19.57 -4.86
C GLU A 393 7.09 19.53 -6.24
N LEU A 394 6.74 18.59 -7.11
CA LEU A 394 7.18 18.57 -8.50
C LEU A 394 6.69 19.80 -9.26
N ILE A 395 5.37 20.11 -9.20
CA ILE A 395 4.81 21.31 -9.82
C ILE A 395 5.48 22.56 -9.26
N ALA A 396 5.58 22.68 -7.93
CA ALA A 396 6.17 23.82 -7.28
C ALA A 396 7.65 24.03 -7.65
N THR A 397 8.40 22.94 -7.84
CA THR A 397 9.81 22.99 -8.27
C THR A 397 9.93 23.43 -9.73
N MET A 398 9.03 22.99 -10.60
CA MET A 398 9.03 23.35 -12.02
C MET A 398 8.42 24.75 -12.27
N GLY A 399 7.64 25.28 -11.31
CA GLY A 399 6.97 26.57 -11.42
C GLY A 399 5.99 26.58 -12.61
N GLY A 400 5.98 27.64 -13.43
CA GLY A 400 5.08 27.74 -14.60
C GLY A 400 5.19 26.57 -15.56
N TYR A 401 6.37 25.99 -15.74
CA TYR A 401 6.56 24.79 -16.57
C TYR A 401 5.89 23.54 -15.96
N GLY A 402 5.71 23.47 -14.64
CA GLY A 402 4.97 22.39 -14.00
C GLY A 402 3.46 22.48 -14.17
N TYR A 403 2.94 23.64 -14.58
CA TYR A 403 1.50 23.94 -14.67
C TYR A 403 0.92 23.80 -16.08
N VAL A 404 1.76 23.67 -17.11
CA VAL A 404 1.34 23.56 -18.51
C VAL A 404 1.44 22.12 -19.01
N GLN A 405 0.56 21.75 -19.96
CA GLN A 405 0.36 20.36 -20.41
C GLN A 405 1.54 19.80 -21.26
N GLU A 406 2.42 20.65 -21.74
CA GLU A 406 3.63 20.26 -22.48
C GLU A 406 4.65 19.52 -21.61
N TYR A 407 4.50 19.62 -20.28
CA TYR A 407 5.34 18.96 -19.29
C TYR A 407 4.53 17.97 -18.45
N PRO A 408 5.12 16.87 -17.99
CA PRO A 408 4.37 15.79 -17.34
C PRO A 408 3.86 16.10 -15.93
N ALA A 409 4.34 17.18 -15.29
CA ALA A 409 4.08 17.44 -13.87
C ALA A 409 2.59 17.67 -13.56
N GLU A 410 1.87 18.42 -14.40
CA GLU A 410 0.46 18.69 -14.23
C GLU A 410 -0.37 17.38 -14.29
N ARG A 411 0.02 16.45 -15.19
CA ARG A 411 -0.62 15.14 -15.30
C ARG A 411 -0.40 14.30 -14.05
N TYR A 412 0.84 14.22 -13.55
CA TYR A 412 1.14 13.52 -12.29
C TYR A 412 0.27 14.03 -11.14
N TYR A 413 0.11 15.35 -11.03
CA TYR A 413 -0.71 15.95 -9.98
C TYR A 413 -2.19 15.59 -10.10
N ARG A 414 -2.77 15.69 -11.30
CA ARG A 414 -4.17 15.33 -11.55
C ARG A 414 -4.41 13.83 -11.28
N ASP A 415 -3.52 12.98 -11.75
CA ASP A 415 -3.62 11.54 -11.62
C ASP A 415 -3.48 11.08 -10.18
N ALA A 416 -2.62 11.72 -9.39
CA ALA A 416 -2.43 11.40 -7.98
C ALA A 416 -3.72 11.57 -7.15
N ARG A 417 -4.61 12.50 -7.54
CA ARG A 417 -5.76 12.89 -6.70
C ARG A 417 -6.76 11.77 -6.44
N ILE A 418 -6.97 10.87 -7.41
CA ILE A 418 -7.96 9.79 -7.29
C ILE A 418 -7.55 8.75 -6.23
N ASN A 419 -6.26 8.57 -5.98
CA ASN A 419 -5.74 7.57 -5.03
C ASN A 419 -6.23 7.81 -3.60
N ARG A 420 -6.67 9.01 -3.25
CA ARG A 420 -7.26 9.34 -1.94
C ARG A 420 -8.76 9.07 -1.89
N ILE A 421 -9.39 8.64 -3.00
CA ILE A 421 -10.85 8.45 -3.13
C ILE A 421 -11.21 6.97 -3.30
N PHE A 422 -10.69 6.30 -4.34
CA PHE A 422 -11.06 4.91 -4.62
C PHE A 422 -10.37 3.91 -3.65
N GLU A 423 -10.77 2.63 -3.67
CA GLU A 423 -10.39 1.58 -2.70
C GLU A 423 -10.78 1.94 -1.25
N GLY A 424 -11.91 2.66 -1.10
CA GLY A 424 -12.30 3.35 0.12
C GLY A 424 -11.58 4.67 0.29
N THR A 425 -12.30 5.75 0.60
CA THR A 425 -11.66 7.05 0.83
C THR A 425 -10.62 6.96 1.95
N ASN A 426 -9.69 7.92 2.02
CA ASN A 426 -8.69 7.93 3.08
C ASN A 426 -9.36 8.04 4.46
N GLU A 427 -10.49 8.73 4.56
CA GLU A 427 -11.31 8.83 5.77
C GLU A 427 -11.85 7.46 6.18
N ILE A 428 -12.43 6.70 5.24
CA ILE A 428 -12.93 5.34 5.50
C ILE A 428 -11.78 4.41 5.93
N ASN A 429 -10.61 4.50 5.29
CA ASN A 429 -9.47 3.68 5.67
C ASN A 429 -8.95 4.03 7.07
N ARG A 430 -8.98 5.31 7.50
CA ARG A 430 -8.67 5.71 8.89
C ARG A 430 -9.61 5.05 9.89
N LEU A 431 -10.91 5.03 9.60
CA LEU A 431 -11.89 4.34 10.44
C LEU A 431 -11.69 2.81 10.45
N ILE A 432 -11.27 2.23 9.33
CA ILE A 432 -10.92 0.80 9.28
C ILE A 432 -9.71 0.49 10.16
N ILE A 433 -8.65 1.32 10.14
CA ILE A 433 -7.46 1.13 10.97
C ILE A 433 -7.84 1.01 12.45
N THR A 434 -8.53 2.00 12.99
CA THR A 434 -8.90 2.02 14.40
C THR A 434 -10.00 1.01 14.74
N GLY A 435 -11.05 0.90 13.94
CA GLY A 435 -12.14 -0.05 14.16
C GLY A 435 -11.68 -1.50 14.11
N TRP A 436 -10.76 -1.85 13.20
CA TRP A 436 -10.19 -3.21 13.12
C TRP A 436 -9.33 -3.53 14.35
N LEU A 437 -8.47 -2.61 14.80
CA LEU A 437 -7.68 -2.77 16.01
C LEU A 437 -8.57 -2.95 17.24
N MET A 438 -9.63 -2.17 17.37
CA MET A 438 -10.63 -2.34 18.45
C MET A 438 -11.30 -3.73 18.40
N LYS A 439 -11.71 -4.18 17.21
CA LYS A 439 -12.29 -5.51 17.02
C LYS A 439 -11.33 -6.63 17.42
N GLN A 440 -10.05 -6.52 17.06
CA GLN A 440 -9.02 -7.49 17.44
C GLN A 440 -8.75 -7.47 18.96
N ALA A 441 -8.75 -6.29 19.57
CA ALA A 441 -8.61 -6.13 21.02
C ALA A 441 -9.79 -6.78 21.78
N LEU A 442 -11.02 -6.48 21.39
CA LEU A 442 -12.24 -7.02 22.03
C LEU A 442 -12.39 -8.53 21.85
N SER A 443 -11.91 -9.08 20.71
CA SER A 443 -11.92 -10.54 20.48
C SER A 443 -10.75 -11.28 21.15
N GLY A 444 -9.86 -10.58 21.86
CA GLY A 444 -8.69 -11.15 22.54
C GLY A 444 -7.56 -11.62 21.60
N LYS A 445 -7.64 -11.30 20.29
CA LYS A 445 -6.61 -11.67 19.31
C LYS A 445 -5.38 -10.77 19.37
N LEU A 446 -5.54 -9.52 19.83
CA LEU A 446 -4.46 -8.55 20.03
C LEU A 446 -4.53 -8.05 21.48
N PRO A 447 -3.45 -8.13 22.31
CA PRO A 447 -3.46 -7.70 23.70
C PRO A 447 -3.37 -6.18 23.87
N LEU A 448 -4.10 -5.43 23.03
CA LEU A 448 -4.08 -3.97 22.95
C LEU A 448 -4.59 -3.32 24.26
N LEU A 449 -5.65 -3.85 24.85
CA LEU A 449 -6.19 -3.31 26.10
C LEU A 449 -5.21 -3.47 27.27
N GLN A 450 -4.46 -4.57 27.31
CA GLN A 450 -3.42 -4.79 28.31
C GLN A 450 -2.26 -3.80 28.13
N ALA A 451 -1.83 -3.57 26.88
CA ALA A 451 -0.77 -2.60 26.57
C ALA A 451 -1.18 -1.17 26.91
N ILE A 452 -2.41 -0.77 26.59
CA ILE A 452 -2.98 0.52 26.99
C ILE A 452 -2.94 0.66 28.52
N LYS A 453 -3.41 -0.35 29.25
CA LYS A 453 -3.39 -0.33 30.73
C LYS A 453 -1.96 -0.19 31.25
N SER A 454 -1.00 -0.95 30.72
CA SER A 454 0.41 -0.87 31.14
C SER A 454 0.99 0.53 30.93
N VAL A 455 0.70 1.17 29.79
CA VAL A 455 1.14 2.56 29.54
C VAL A 455 0.45 3.53 30.50
N MET A 456 -0.86 3.38 30.75
CA MET A 456 -1.59 4.24 31.70
C MET A 456 -1.02 4.13 33.12
N ASP A 457 -0.69 2.92 33.58
CA ASP A 457 -0.05 2.68 34.87
C ASP A 457 1.37 3.29 34.93
N GLU A 458 2.18 3.12 33.87
CA GLU A 458 3.53 3.70 33.76
C GLU A 458 3.51 5.23 33.82
N VAL A 459 2.63 5.89 33.07
CA VAL A 459 2.62 7.37 32.97
C VAL A 459 2.06 8.04 34.21
N THR A 460 1.29 7.32 35.05
CA THR A 460 0.76 7.81 36.33
C THR A 460 1.72 7.55 37.49
N ALA A 461 2.70 6.64 37.33
CA ALA A 461 3.72 6.36 38.34
C ALA A 461 4.68 7.55 38.52
N PRO A 462 5.27 7.71 39.72
CA PRO A 462 6.33 8.70 39.92
C PRO A 462 7.49 8.47 38.94
N PRO A 463 8.14 9.55 38.43
CA PRO A 463 9.25 9.42 37.50
C PRO A 463 10.37 8.60 38.13
N SER A 464 10.77 7.50 37.50
CA SER A 464 12.00 6.81 37.84
C SER A 464 13.18 7.57 37.21
N PHE A 465 14.15 7.96 38.02
CA PHE A 465 15.41 8.55 37.54
C PHE A 465 16.27 7.41 36.98
N GLY A 466 15.96 6.96 35.75
CA GLY A 466 16.83 6.08 34.98
C GLY A 466 17.95 6.90 34.36
N SER A 467 19.17 6.39 34.41
CA SER A 467 20.30 6.97 33.68
C SER A 467 20.02 6.86 32.17
N ASP A 468 19.88 7.99 31.49
CA ASP A 468 20.02 8.05 30.04
C ASP A 468 21.44 7.62 29.68
N SER A 469 21.67 6.30 29.56
CA SER A 469 22.88 5.80 28.93
C SER A 469 22.79 6.16 27.46
N ALA A 470 23.57 7.15 27.03
CA ALA A 470 23.74 7.47 25.62
C ALA A 470 24.21 6.20 24.92
N SER A 471 23.32 5.49 24.26
CA SER A 471 23.66 4.36 23.40
C SER A 471 24.50 4.92 22.25
N SER A 472 25.65 4.31 22.00
CA SER A 472 26.50 4.62 20.83
C SER A 472 25.94 4.03 19.54
N ASP A 473 24.73 3.47 19.60
CA ASP A 473 24.11 2.81 18.45
C ASP A 473 23.59 3.85 17.45
N GLN A 474 23.94 3.63 16.20
CA GLN A 474 23.43 4.43 15.08
C GLN A 474 21.91 4.29 15.01
N LEU A 475 21.16 5.40 15.00
CA LEU A 475 19.69 5.46 15.05
C LEU A 475 19.07 5.18 16.43
N ALA A 476 19.83 5.22 17.52
CA ALA A 476 19.27 5.09 18.87
C ALA A 476 18.27 6.20 19.21
N ARG A 477 18.49 7.42 18.71
CA ARG A 477 17.56 8.55 18.85
C ARG A 477 16.22 8.26 18.17
N GLU A 478 16.26 7.74 16.95
CA GLU A 478 15.07 7.39 16.17
C GLU A 478 14.28 6.26 16.84
N ALA A 479 14.97 5.29 17.41
CA ALA A 479 14.36 4.21 18.19
C ALA A 479 13.68 4.75 19.47
N ALA A 480 14.30 5.71 20.16
CA ALA A 480 13.69 6.37 21.32
C ALA A 480 12.44 7.19 20.93
N VAL A 481 12.48 7.91 19.81
CA VAL A 481 11.32 8.61 19.26
C VAL A 481 10.20 7.64 18.94
N LEU A 482 10.48 6.53 18.27
CA LEU A 482 9.49 5.50 17.97
C LEU A 482 8.82 4.95 19.23
N ALA A 483 9.60 4.62 20.25
CA ALA A 483 9.08 4.13 21.53
C ALA A 483 8.18 5.17 22.22
N ALA A 484 8.56 6.45 22.20
CA ALA A 484 7.76 7.54 22.74
C ALA A 484 6.43 7.72 21.97
N VAL A 485 6.46 7.67 20.64
CA VAL A 485 5.24 7.82 19.81
C VAL A 485 4.30 6.63 19.99
N LYS A 486 4.81 5.38 20.11
CA LYS A 486 3.99 4.21 20.48
C LYS A 486 3.26 4.46 21.82
N LYS A 487 3.98 4.91 22.85
CA LYS A 487 3.37 5.22 24.16
C LYS A 487 2.35 6.36 24.08
N MET A 488 2.62 7.43 23.33
CA MET A 488 1.66 8.53 23.12
C MET A 488 0.38 8.04 22.43
N SER A 489 0.52 7.17 21.41
CA SER A 489 -0.63 6.59 20.69
C SER A 489 -1.49 5.73 21.62
N LEU A 490 -0.86 4.86 22.41
CA LEU A 490 -1.57 4.01 23.38
C LEU A 490 -2.19 4.84 24.52
N PHE A 491 -1.52 5.88 25.00
CA PHE A 491 -2.04 6.79 26.01
C PHE A 491 -3.29 7.54 25.50
N ALA A 492 -3.21 8.17 24.32
CA ALA A 492 -4.32 8.87 23.71
C ALA A 492 -5.52 7.93 23.45
N ALA A 493 -5.25 6.73 22.91
CA ALA A 493 -6.27 5.71 22.70
C ALA A 493 -6.92 5.25 24.03
N GLY A 494 -6.14 5.13 25.09
CA GLY A 494 -6.62 4.79 26.43
C GLY A 494 -7.58 5.84 27.00
N VAL A 495 -7.20 7.11 26.91
CA VAL A 495 -8.05 8.24 27.37
C VAL A 495 -9.36 8.29 26.55
N ALA A 496 -9.28 8.16 25.21
CA ALA A 496 -10.46 8.16 24.35
C ALA A 496 -11.38 6.97 24.66
N SER A 497 -10.82 5.76 24.82
CA SER A 497 -11.59 4.56 25.16
C SER A 497 -12.28 4.67 26.52
N GLN A 498 -11.62 5.24 27.54
CA GLN A 498 -12.22 5.46 28.86
C GLN A 498 -13.36 6.50 28.80
N ARG A 499 -13.21 7.54 27.98
CA ARG A 499 -14.21 8.62 27.86
C ARG A 499 -15.46 8.17 27.12
N PHE A 500 -15.32 7.49 25.99
CA PHE A 500 -16.42 7.22 25.07
C PHE A 500 -16.92 5.77 25.12
N MET A 501 -16.11 4.83 25.61
CA MET A 501 -16.47 3.40 25.67
C MET A 501 -16.99 2.88 24.32
N THR A 502 -18.20 2.34 24.26
CA THR A 502 -18.84 1.86 23.03
C THR A 502 -19.22 2.97 22.05
N GLY A 503 -19.32 4.22 22.49
CA GLY A 503 -19.59 5.38 21.64
C GLY A 503 -18.36 5.96 20.93
N LEU A 504 -17.18 5.33 21.08
CA LEU A 504 -15.96 5.81 20.40
C LEU A 504 -16.08 5.72 18.88
N GLU A 505 -16.81 4.76 18.33
CA GLU A 505 -17.02 4.61 16.89
C GLU A 505 -17.75 5.81 16.25
N GLU A 506 -18.48 6.58 17.04
CA GLU A 506 -19.17 7.80 16.60
C GLU A 506 -18.26 9.04 16.61
N GLN A 507 -17.08 8.95 17.25
CA GLN A 507 -16.10 10.05 17.37
C GLN A 507 -15.07 9.96 16.22
N GLN A 508 -15.52 10.18 14.99
CA GLN A 508 -14.73 9.92 13.78
C GLN A 508 -13.43 10.74 13.71
N GLU A 509 -13.44 11.98 14.18
CA GLU A 509 -12.27 12.88 14.22
C GLU A 509 -11.19 12.32 15.18
N ILE A 510 -11.60 11.82 16.34
CA ILE A 510 -10.70 11.18 17.31
C ILE A 510 -10.15 9.88 16.75
N MET A 511 -11.00 9.06 16.14
CA MET A 511 -10.58 7.82 15.49
C MET A 511 -9.58 8.09 14.34
N ALA A 512 -9.81 9.15 13.56
CA ALA A 512 -8.91 9.54 12.47
C ALA A 512 -7.55 10.01 13.00
N ASP A 513 -7.51 10.83 14.04
CA ASP A 513 -6.27 11.28 14.67
C ASP A 513 -5.47 10.08 15.24
N LEU A 514 -6.14 9.14 15.90
CA LEU A 514 -5.52 7.90 16.36
C LEU A 514 -5.00 7.04 15.20
N ALA A 515 -5.77 6.91 14.12
CA ALA A 515 -5.35 6.17 12.93
C ALA A 515 -4.09 6.78 12.30
N ASP A 516 -4.00 8.10 12.25
CA ASP A 516 -2.82 8.78 11.70
C ASP A 516 -1.60 8.62 12.62
N MET A 517 -1.75 8.71 13.95
CA MET A 517 -0.68 8.41 14.90
C MET A 517 -0.16 6.97 14.70
N ILE A 518 -1.06 6.00 14.59
CA ILE A 518 -0.74 4.58 14.34
C ILE A 518 -0.02 4.39 13.00
N SER A 519 -0.48 5.11 11.97
CA SER A 519 0.15 5.07 10.64
C SER A 519 1.58 5.59 10.65
N HIS A 520 1.83 6.68 11.39
CA HIS A 520 3.16 7.22 11.58
C HIS A 520 4.08 6.29 12.39
N VAL A 521 3.55 5.55 13.37
CA VAL A 521 4.30 4.50 14.08
C VAL A 521 4.76 3.42 13.09
N TYR A 522 3.84 2.90 12.26
CA TYR A 522 4.18 1.85 11.30
C TYR A 522 5.20 2.33 10.26
N ALA A 523 5.04 3.55 9.78
CA ALA A 523 5.95 4.18 8.81
C ALA A 523 7.36 4.35 9.39
N LEU A 524 7.47 4.95 10.59
CA LEU A 524 8.77 5.17 11.24
C LEU A 524 9.44 3.86 11.62
N GLU A 525 8.71 2.89 12.18
CA GLU A 525 9.29 1.59 12.54
C GLU A 525 9.81 0.84 11.30
N SER A 526 9.04 0.84 10.21
CA SER A 526 9.46 0.17 8.98
C SER A 526 10.71 0.81 8.36
N ALA A 527 10.78 2.16 8.35
CA ALA A 527 11.94 2.91 7.88
C ALA A 527 13.17 2.69 8.77
N LEU A 528 12.98 2.71 10.11
CA LEU A 528 14.05 2.52 11.09
C LEU A 528 14.68 1.14 10.97
N LEU A 529 13.88 0.09 10.99
CA LEU A 529 14.37 -1.29 10.90
C LEU A 529 15.10 -1.55 9.57
N ARG A 530 14.57 -1.00 8.45
CA ARG A 530 15.25 -1.08 7.16
C ARG A 530 16.58 -0.32 7.15
N ALA A 531 16.63 0.90 7.69
CA ALA A 531 17.85 1.68 7.76
C ALA A 531 18.92 0.99 8.63
N GLN A 532 18.53 0.40 9.76
CA GLN A 532 19.41 -0.42 10.60
C GLN A 532 19.97 -1.64 9.84
N LYS A 533 19.11 -2.35 9.10
CA LYS A 533 19.51 -3.48 8.25
C LYS A 533 20.52 -3.06 7.17
N MET A 534 20.27 -1.94 6.49
CA MET A 534 21.17 -1.40 5.48
C MET A 534 22.51 -0.97 6.08
N ALA A 535 22.51 -0.38 7.29
CA ALA A 535 23.72 -0.01 8.01
C ALA A 535 24.54 -1.23 8.43
N ALA A 536 23.90 -2.26 8.99
CA ALA A 536 24.55 -3.52 9.37
C ALA A 536 25.19 -4.22 8.15
N ALA A 537 24.50 -4.20 7.01
CA ALA A 537 25.00 -4.72 5.73
C ALA A 537 26.02 -3.79 5.03
N ARG A 538 26.36 -2.65 5.61
CA ARG A 538 27.29 -1.63 5.06
C ARG A 538 26.93 -1.23 3.61
N ARG A 539 25.64 -1.07 3.31
CA ARG A 539 25.18 -0.63 1.98
C ARG A 539 25.68 0.79 1.71
N SER A 540 26.06 1.07 0.47
CA SER A 540 26.54 2.41 0.04
C SER A 540 25.50 3.52 0.25
N THR A 541 24.22 3.17 0.32
CA THR A 541 23.09 4.09 0.53
C THR A 541 22.63 4.17 2.00
N ALA A 542 23.34 3.50 2.94
CA ALA A 542 22.95 3.46 4.36
C ALA A 542 22.94 4.87 5.01
N GLU A 543 23.85 5.77 4.61
CA GLU A 543 23.87 7.15 5.09
C GLU A 543 22.59 7.91 4.68
N ALA A 544 22.16 7.76 3.44
CA ALA A 544 20.92 8.36 2.96
C ALA A 544 19.68 7.79 3.68
N ALA A 545 19.65 6.46 3.90
CA ALA A 545 18.58 5.80 4.63
C ALA A 545 18.49 6.29 6.08
N ALA A 546 19.62 6.40 6.78
CA ALA A 546 19.69 6.94 8.13
C ALA A 546 19.22 8.41 8.18
N ALA A 547 19.66 9.24 7.24
CA ALA A 547 19.24 10.65 7.18
C ALA A 547 17.74 10.79 6.89
N MET A 548 17.17 9.99 5.99
CA MET A 548 15.73 9.96 5.74
C MET A 548 14.93 9.51 6.98
N THR A 549 15.43 8.49 7.69
CA THR A 549 14.80 8.03 8.94
C THR A 549 14.84 9.10 10.03
N GLY A 550 15.94 9.86 10.13
CA GLY A 550 16.06 10.98 11.05
C GLY A 550 15.03 12.09 10.79
N LEU A 551 14.83 12.45 9.51
CA LEU A 551 13.78 13.41 9.11
C LEU A 551 12.37 12.91 9.45
N LEU A 552 12.10 11.63 9.19
CA LEU A 552 10.82 10.99 9.51
C LEU A 552 10.56 10.95 11.02
N ALA A 553 11.58 10.72 11.85
CA ALA A 553 11.43 10.68 13.30
C ALA A 553 11.00 12.04 13.86
N ASP A 554 11.64 13.13 13.44
CA ASP A 554 11.29 14.48 13.87
C ASP A 554 9.87 14.88 13.41
N GLU A 555 9.51 14.55 12.17
CA GLU A 555 8.16 14.79 11.64
C GLU A 555 7.11 13.96 12.40
N THR A 556 7.39 12.69 12.65
CA THR A 556 6.49 11.78 13.37
C THR A 556 6.23 12.25 14.79
N MET A 557 7.27 12.69 15.52
CA MET A 557 7.12 13.21 16.88
C MET A 557 6.24 14.47 16.90
N ALA A 558 6.53 15.43 16.03
CA ALA A 558 5.77 16.69 15.97
C ALA A 558 4.30 16.43 15.61
N PHE A 559 4.04 15.55 14.65
CA PHE A 559 2.70 15.15 14.25
C PHE A 559 1.95 14.45 15.39
N ALA A 560 2.57 13.43 16.02
CA ALA A 560 1.96 12.63 17.06
C ALA A 560 1.62 13.48 18.31
N GLU A 561 2.50 14.40 18.72
CA GLU A 561 2.22 15.34 19.81
C GLU A 561 1.02 16.21 19.49
N HIS A 562 0.94 16.76 18.27
CA HIS A 562 -0.17 17.60 17.86
C HIS A 562 -1.50 16.82 17.81
N ALA A 563 -1.51 15.62 17.21
CA ALA A 563 -2.70 14.77 17.13
C ALA A 563 -3.16 14.33 18.53
N ALA A 564 -2.23 13.90 19.40
CA ALA A 564 -2.57 13.54 20.78
C ALA A 564 -3.21 14.68 21.54
N ARG A 565 -2.73 15.93 21.36
CA ARG A 565 -3.36 17.13 21.99
C ARG A 565 -4.82 17.29 21.56
N ARG A 566 -5.15 17.08 20.28
CA ARG A 566 -6.54 17.14 19.79
C ARG A 566 -7.40 16.06 20.43
N VAL A 567 -6.91 14.80 20.43
CA VAL A 567 -7.62 13.69 21.07
C VAL A 567 -7.89 13.98 22.55
N LEU A 568 -6.89 14.39 23.31
CA LEU A 568 -7.03 14.68 24.75
C LEU A 568 -8.01 15.84 25.00
N ALA A 569 -7.94 16.91 24.20
CA ALA A 569 -8.86 18.05 24.32
C ALA A 569 -10.31 17.66 23.97
N GLY A 570 -10.52 16.70 23.08
CA GLY A 570 -11.85 16.14 22.80
C GLY A 570 -12.38 15.18 23.88
N CYS A 571 -11.50 14.71 24.78
CA CYS A 571 -11.85 13.70 25.79
C CYS A 571 -12.00 14.26 27.21
N ALA A 572 -11.37 15.40 27.55
CA ALA A 572 -11.29 15.92 28.91
C ALA A 572 -11.29 17.45 28.95
N GLU A 573 -11.62 18.00 30.11
CA GLU A 573 -11.64 19.42 30.40
C GLU A 573 -10.98 19.72 31.77
N GLY A 574 -10.69 21.01 32.07
CA GLY A 574 -10.20 21.49 33.36
C GLY A 574 -8.93 20.78 33.83
N ASP A 575 -8.86 20.41 35.10
CA ASP A 575 -7.69 19.79 35.73
C ASP A 575 -7.33 18.42 35.12
N ALA A 576 -8.33 17.66 34.68
CA ALA A 576 -8.10 16.37 34.01
C ALA A 576 -7.33 16.56 32.70
N LEU A 577 -7.73 17.52 31.87
CA LEU A 577 -7.02 17.85 30.64
C LEU A 577 -5.60 18.38 30.93
N GLN A 578 -5.44 19.26 31.95
CA GLN A 578 -4.13 19.78 32.33
C GLN A 578 -3.16 18.63 32.72
N THR A 579 -3.66 17.68 33.53
CA THR A 579 -2.89 16.48 33.92
C THR A 579 -2.48 15.65 32.72
N GLN A 580 -3.43 15.36 31.80
CA GLN A 580 -3.14 14.59 30.58
C GLN A 580 -2.13 15.31 29.68
N LEU A 581 -2.24 16.64 29.54
CA LEU A 581 -1.27 17.44 28.77
C LEU A 581 0.11 17.49 29.43
N ALA A 582 0.20 17.41 30.76
CA ALA A 582 1.48 17.29 31.48
C ALA A 582 2.15 15.92 31.20
N ILE A 583 1.37 14.85 31.20
CA ILE A 583 1.85 13.52 30.80
C ILE A 583 2.34 13.53 29.35
N LEU A 584 1.53 14.07 28.42
CA LEU A 584 1.89 14.16 27.02
C LEU A 584 3.22 14.90 26.80
N ARG A 585 3.41 16.06 27.47
CA ARG A 585 4.68 16.81 27.39
C ARG A 585 5.88 16.01 27.88
N ARG A 586 5.70 15.13 28.86
CA ARG A 586 6.77 14.23 29.33
C ARG A 586 7.10 13.16 28.29
N LEU A 587 6.09 12.55 27.66
CA LEU A 587 6.27 11.54 26.60
C LEU A 587 6.88 12.15 25.33
N ALA A 588 6.50 13.38 24.97
CA ALA A 588 6.97 14.07 23.78
C ALA A 588 8.38 14.69 23.93
N ARG A 589 9.05 14.45 25.06
CA ARG A 589 10.40 15.00 25.30
C ARG A 589 11.44 14.24 24.49
N PHE A 590 12.08 14.91 23.53
CA PHE A 590 13.16 14.35 22.72
C PHE A 590 14.16 15.44 22.29
N MET A 591 15.33 15.00 21.81
CA MET A 591 16.31 15.89 21.20
C MET A 591 16.11 15.88 19.68
N PRO A 592 15.76 17.01 19.05
CA PRO A 592 15.62 17.06 17.59
C PRO A 592 16.97 16.89 16.90
N ALA A 593 16.95 16.35 15.67
CA ALA A 593 18.12 16.31 14.82
C ALA A 593 18.35 17.65 14.11
N ASP A 594 19.56 17.85 13.57
CA ASP A 594 19.79 18.91 12.59
C ASP A 594 19.11 18.54 11.26
N SER A 595 17.82 18.86 11.16
CA SER A 595 17.01 18.58 9.97
C SER A 595 17.53 19.29 8.70
N VAL A 596 18.26 20.40 8.85
CA VAL A 596 18.87 21.10 7.73
C VAL A 596 20.01 20.25 7.16
N GLN A 597 20.90 19.75 8.02
CA GLN A 597 22.01 18.90 7.59
C GLN A 597 21.50 17.57 7.03
N LEU A 598 20.51 16.93 7.67
CA LEU A 598 19.89 15.70 7.17
C LEU A 598 19.27 15.92 5.79
N SER A 599 18.54 17.01 5.58
CA SER A 599 17.95 17.35 4.28
C SER A 599 19.00 17.52 3.18
N ARG A 600 20.11 18.20 3.49
CA ARG A 600 21.22 18.38 2.56
C ARG A 600 21.90 17.05 2.22
N THR A 601 22.07 16.16 3.20
CA THR A 601 22.62 14.82 2.96
C THR A 601 21.76 14.02 2.01
N VAL A 602 20.45 13.90 2.27
CA VAL A 602 19.51 13.20 1.38
C VAL A 602 19.49 13.80 -0.01
N ALA A 603 19.39 15.14 -0.10
CA ALA A 603 19.34 15.82 -1.39
C ALA A 603 20.64 15.63 -2.20
N LYS A 604 21.81 15.65 -1.55
CA LYS A 604 23.09 15.40 -2.19
C LYS A 604 23.13 14.02 -2.85
N HIS A 605 22.70 12.97 -2.12
CA HIS A 605 22.63 11.61 -2.68
C HIS A 605 21.65 11.55 -3.86
N ALA A 606 20.44 12.08 -3.70
CA ALA A 606 19.42 12.08 -4.74
C ALA A 606 19.84 12.84 -6.01
N ILE A 607 20.44 14.03 -5.85
CA ILE A 607 20.93 14.86 -6.96
C ILE A 607 22.09 14.19 -7.68
N THR A 608 23.00 13.52 -6.95
CA THR A 608 24.13 12.80 -7.54
C THR A 608 23.66 11.62 -8.38
N LEU A 609 22.67 10.87 -7.92
CA LEU A 609 22.13 9.72 -8.62
C LEU A 609 21.05 10.06 -9.65
N GLU A 610 20.57 11.31 -9.67
CA GLU A 610 19.44 11.80 -10.50
C GLU A 610 18.14 10.99 -10.33
N ARG A 611 18.01 10.38 -9.16
CA ARG A 611 16.86 9.53 -8.81
C ARG A 611 16.68 9.43 -7.30
N TYR A 612 15.66 8.68 -6.89
CA TYR A 612 15.49 8.26 -5.51
C TYR A 612 16.78 7.61 -4.97
N PRO A 613 17.28 8.01 -3.78
CA PRO A 613 18.66 7.76 -3.35
C PRO A 613 18.93 6.35 -2.80
N ILE A 614 17.97 5.41 -2.94
CA ILE A 614 18.11 4.01 -2.53
C ILE A 614 18.14 3.10 -3.76
#